data_73f14a411d964a2bd15b3b90daa17321
#
_entry.id   73f14a411d964a2bd15b3b90daa17321
#
_cell.length_a   1.000
_cell.length_b   1.000
_cell.length_c   1.000
_cell.angle_alpha   90.00
_cell.angle_beta   90.00
_cell.angle_gamma   90.00
#
_symmetry.space_group_name_H-M   'P 1'
#
loop_
_entity.id
_entity.type
_entity.pdbx_description
1 polymer ?
#
loop_
_entity_poly.entity_id
_entity_poly.type
_entity_poly.pdbx_seq_one_letter_code
_entity_poly.pdbx_strand_id
1 'polypeptide(L)'
;MGLQSYKIYFNDGAIVIADSPAAFKGLPNLFYIDDDEIHKSFNILTSSVSTGKALNYGLVNPEPELIFREFLDNYTVIQAAGGLVLNKENQLLTIKRNGLWDLPKGKIERHEDQRAAALREVMEETGLNMLNISDKIGQTYHAYFEDEAVLLKETHWYKMNSSGKGKLKPQEEEGISEVKWADLDWFKSAEFDTYHSVKDIIGKLLAHETAAAEE
;
A
#
# COMPACT_ATOMS: atom_id res chain seq x y z
N MET A 1 -13.44 -11.78 -18.11
CA MET A 1 -13.28 -11.44 -16.69
C MET A 1 -11.85 -11.00 -16.50
N GLY A 2 -11.60 -9.89 -15.78
CA GLY A 2 -10.24 -9.47 -15.47
C GLY A 2 -9.61 -10.40 -14.43
N LEU A 3 -8.28 -10.46 -14.41
CA LEU A 3 -7.50 -11.23 -13.44
C LEU A 3 -7.81 -10.75 -12.03
N GLN A 4 -8.29 -11.63 -11.14
CA GLN A 4 -8.56 -11.31 -9.76
C GLN A 4 -7.37 -11.74 -8.89
N SER A 5 -6.79 -10.81 -8.15
CA SER A 5 -5.66 -11.10 -7.26
C SER A 5 -5.63 -10.19 -6.04
N TYR A 6 -5.15 -10.75 -4.94
CA TYR A 6 -4.91 -10.09 -3.66
C TYR A 6 -3.45 -10.26 -3.27
N LYS A 7 -2.83 -9.21 -2.72
CA LYS A 7 -1.43 -9.22 -2.29
C LYS A 7 -1.32 -8.76 -0.84
N ILE A 8 -0.66 -9.57 -0.02
CA ILE A 8 -0.28 -9.23 1.34
C ILE A 8 1.23 -9.10 1.38
N TYR A 9 1.72 -7.88 1.55
CA TYR A 9 3.15 -7.57 1.62
C TYR A 9 3.69 -7.80 3.03
N PHE A 10 4.94 -8.21 3.14
CA PHE A 10 5.67 -8.33 4.40
C PHE A 10 7.17 -8.25 4.14
N ASN A 11 7.90 -7.48 4.92
CA ASN A 11 9.33 -7.21 4.66
C ASN A 11 9.52 -6.80 3.18
N ASP A 12 10.41 -7.50 2.44
CA ASP A 12 10.60 -7.33 1.00
C ASP A 12 9.94 -8.45 0.17
N GLY A 13 8.92 -9.12 0.71
CA GLY A 13 8.18 -10.20 0.07
C GLY A 13 6.68 -9.98 0.03
N ALA A 14 5.95 -10.97 -0.52
CA ALA A 14 4.50 -10.97 -0.57
C ALA A 14 3.90 -12.38 -0.62
N ILE A 15 2.69 -12.54 -0.09
CA ILE A 15 1.77 -13.61 -0.48
C ILE A 15 0.82 -13.05 -1.53
N VAL A 16 0.71 -13.72 -2.67
CA VAL A 16 -0.21 -13.37 -3.75
C VAL A 16 -1.22 -14.50 -3.92
N ILE A 17 -2.49 -14.18 -3.78
CA ILE A 17 -3.63 -15.08 -3.93
C ILE A 17 -4.34 -14.67 -5.20
N ALA A 18 -4.53 -15.57 -6.16
CA ALA A 18 -5.09 -15.21 -7.45
C ALA A 18 -5.88 -16.37 -8.11
N ASP A 19 -6.75 -16.01 -9.05
CA ASP A 19 -7.49 -16.97 -9.88
C ASP A 19 -6.63 -17.59 -11.00
N SER A 20 -5.41 -17.06 -11.23
CA SER A 20 -4.52 -17.53 -12.28
C SER A 20 -3.05 -17.33 -11.94
N PRO A 21 -2.15 -18.25 -12.35
CA PRO A 21 -0.70 -18.09 -12.21
C PRO A 21 -0.15 -16.84 -12.93
N ALA A 22 -0.90 -16.28 -13.87
CA ALA A 22 -0.50 -15.07 -14.60
C ALA A 22 -0.30 -13.84 -13.67
N ALA A 23 -0.96 -13.84 -12.50
CA ALA A 23 -0.80 -12.81 -11.47
C ALA A 23 0.59 -12.78 -10.83
N PHE A 24 1.36 -13.86 -10.95
CA PHE A 24 2.68 -14.01 -10.33
C PHE A 24 3.83 -13.64 -11.25
N LYS A 25 3.52 -13.22 -12.49
CA LYS A 25 4.53 -12.88 -13.48
C LYS A 25 5.43 -11.75 -12.97
N GLY A 26 6.74 -12.00 -12.95
CA GLY A 26 7.76 -11.04 -12.53
C GLY A 26 8.06 -11.04 -11.03
N LEU A 27 7.43 -11.89 -10.21
CA LEU A 27 7.81 -12.07 -8.82
C LEU A 27 9.07 -12.95 -8.74
N PRO A 28 10.17 -12.45 -8.14
CA PRO A 28 11.39 -13.24 -7.95
C PRO A 28 11.17 -14.28 -6.84
N ASN A 29 11.90 -15.40 -6.90
CA ASN A 29 11.93 -16.40 -5.84
C ASN A 29 10.53 -16.84 -5.36
N LEU A 30 9.64 -17.12 -6.31
CA LEU A 30 8.26 -17.50 -6.04
C LEU A 30 8.17 -18.96 -5.57
N PHE A 31 7.53 -19.19 -4.45
CA PHE A 31 7.13 -20.50 -3.95
C PHE A 31 5.62 -20.66 -4.10
N TYR A 32 5.19 -21.78 -4.67
CA TYR A 32 3.75 -22.10 -4.75
C TYR A 32 3.27 -22.74 -3.46
N ILE A 33 2.07 -22.38 -3.06
CA ILE A 33 1.33 -23.00 -1.94
C ILE A 33 0.15 -23.76 -2.58
N ASP A 34 0.04 -25.03 -2.26
CA ASP A 34 -1.08 -25.84 -2.71
C ASP A 34 -2.38 -25.41 -2.01
N ASP A 35 -3.50 -25.48 -2.75
CA ASP A 35 -4.82 -25.03 -2.28
C ASP A 35 -5.29 -25.76 -1.01
N ASP A 36 -4.95 -27.06 -0.90
CA ASP A 36 -5.26 -27.90 0.27
C ASP A 36 -4.47 -27.49 1.52
N GLU A 37 -3.51 -26.57 1.40
CA GLU A 37 -2.55 -26.20 2.44
C GLU A 37 -2.68 -24.73 2.86
N ILE A 38 -3.87 -24.14 2.71
CA ILE A 38 -4.12 -22.75 3.08
C ILE A 38 -3.64 -22.39 4.50
N HIS A 39 -3.82 -23.33 5.46
CA HIS A 39 -3.32 -23.13 6.83
C HIS A 39 -1.79 -23.05 6.91
N LYS A 40 -1.06 -23.64 5.94
CA LYS A 40 0.39 -23.44 5.85
C LYS A 40 0.73 -22.01 5.46
N SER A 41 -0.09 -21.37 4.63
CA SER A 41 0.14 -19.98 4.23
C SER A 41 0.08 -19.01 5.41
N PHE A 42 -0.79 -19.25 6.41
CA PHE A 42 -0.83 -18.46 7.63
C PHE A 42 0.45 -18.63 8.47
N ASN A 43 0.92 -19.87 8.62
CA ASN A 43 2.17 -20.16 9.33
C ASN A 43 3.38 -19.58 8.58
N ILE A 44 3.38 -19.64 7.25
CA ILE A 44 4.41 -19.05 6.39
C ILE A 44 4.44 -17.55 6.60
N LEU A 45 3.29 -16.86 6.54
CA LEU A 45 3.22 -15.42 6.74
C LEU A 45 3.75 -15.06 8.14
N THR A 46 3.22 -15.68 9.19
CA THR A 46 3.63 -15.43 10.58
C THR A 46 5.13 -15.65 10.77
N SER A 47 5.67 -16.77 10.28
CA SER A 47 7.09 -17.07 10.37
C SER A 47 7.95 -16.11 9.54
N SER A 48 7.53 -15.73 8.34
CA SER A 48 8.28 -14.82 7.47
C SER A 48 8.35 -13.43 8.05
N VAL A 49 7.21 -12.91 8.55
CA VAL A 49 7.14 -11.58 9.19
C VAL A 49 8.03 -11.53 10.44
N SER A 50 7.91 -12.53 11.33
CA SER A 50 8.67 -12.56 12.59
C SER A 50 10.17 -12.78 12.40
N THR A 51 10.59 -13.48 11.33
CA THR A 51 12.02 -13.79 11.06
C THR A 51 12.68 -12.83 10.07
N GLY A 52 11.95 -11.85 9.53
CA GLY A 52 12.49 -10.88 8.56
C GLY A 52 12.79 -11.48 7.17
N LYS A 53 12.27 -12.67 6.84
CA LYS A 53 12.51 -13.30 5.54
C LYS A 53 11.73 -12.60 4.43
N ALA A 54 12.42 -12.30 3.33
CA ALA A 54 11.89 -11.70 2.11
C ALA A 54 11.65 -12.79 1.05
N LEU A 55 10.47 -13.38 1.03
CA LEU A 55 10.09 -14.44 0.08
C LEU A 55 8.75 -14.12 -0.56
N ASN A 56 8.54 -14.58 -1.78
CA ASN A 56 7.26 -14.47 -2.47
C ASN A 56 6.58 -15.82 -2.52
N TYR A 57 5.29 -15.82 -2.20
CA TYR A 57 4.44 -17.00 -2.22
C TYR A 57 3.23 -16.75 -3.13
N GLY A 58 2.90 -17.72 -3.96
CA GLY A 58 1.74 -17.70 -4.85
C GLY A 58 0.77 -18.83 -4.50
N LEU A 59 -0.50 -18.48 -4.32
CA LEU A 59 -1.59 -19.39 -4.14
C LEU A 59 -2.59 -19.18 -5.28
N VAL A 60 -2.88 -20.22 -6.05
CA VAL A 60 -3.89 -20.20 -7.12
C VAL A 60 -5.16 -20.86 -6.60
N ASN A 61 -6.27 -20.13 -6.64
CA ASN A 61 -7.57 -20.63 -6.26
C ASN A 61 -8.65 -20.01 -7.16
N PRO A 62 -9.66 -20.77 -7.62
CA PRO A 62 -10.77 -20.25 -8.43
C PRO A 62 -11.56 -19.12 -7.72
N GLU A 63 -11.55 -19.10 -6.40
CA GLU A 63 -12.25 -18.14 -5.55
C GLU A 63 -11.26 -17.40 -4.64
N PRO A 64 -10.31 -16.59 -5.18
CA PRO A 64 -9.24 -15.99 -4.43
C PRO A 64 -9.73 -15.00 -3.35
N GLU A 65 -10.93 -14.45 -3.51
CA GLU A 65 -11.55 -13.59 -2.52
C GLU A 65 -11.91 -14.34 -1.23
N LEU A 66 -12.40 -15.58 -1.32
CA LEU A 66 -12.72 -16.38 -0.13
C LEU A 66 -11.46 -16.67 0.68
N ILE A 67 -10.39 -17.10 0.00
CA ILE A 67 -9.10 -17.34 0.61
C ILE A 67 -8.55 -16.07 1.27
N PHE A 68 -8.65 -14.94 0.58
CA PHE A 68 -8.18 -13.67 1.12
C PHE A 68 -8.97 -13.22 2.36
N ARG A 69 -10.29 -13.45 2.40
CA ARG A 69 -11.11 -13.19 3.59
C ARG A 69 -10.68 -14.04 4.77
N GLU A 70 -10.33 -15.31 4.57
CA GLU A 70 -9.78 -16.16 5.62
C GLU A 70 -8.48 -15.58 6.21
N PHE A 71 -7.63 -14.95 5.39
CA PHE A 71 -6.47 -14.20 5.90
C PHE A 71 -6.90 -13.04 6.79
N LEU A 72 -7.88 -12.25 6.38
CA LEU A 72 -8.38 -11.13 7.19
C LEU A 72 -8.95 -11.61 8.52
N ASP A 73 -9.67 -12.74 8.52
CA ASP A 73 -10.30 -13.30 9.72
C ASP A 73 -9.29 -13.91 10.74
N ASN A 74 -8.11 -14.33 10.24
CA ASN A 74 -7.07 -14.92 11.07
C ASN A 74 -6.11 -13.92 11.73
N TYR A 75 -6.16 -12.64 11.33
CA TYR A 75 -5.26 -11.62 11.87
C TYR A 75 -6.05 -10.41 12.38
N THR A 76 -5.44 -9.69 13.32
CA THR A 76 -5.97 -8.37 13.70
C THR A 76 -5.70 -7.39 12.57
N VAL A 77 -6.77 -6.86 11.98
CA VAL A 77 -6.69 -5.89 10.89
C VAL A 77 -6.69 -4.47 11.43
N ILE A 78 -5.63 -3.73 11.14
CA ILE A 78 -5.51 -2.29 11.44
C ILE A 78 -5.93 -1.51 10.20
N GLN A 79 -7.01 -0.74 10.33
CA GLN A 79 -7.50 0.13 9.26
C GLN A 79 -6.68 1.40 9.19
N ALA A 80 -6.25 1.77 7.97
CA ALA A 80 -5.51 2.98 7.68
C ALA A 80 -6.03 3.64 6.39
N ALA A 81 -5.76 4.92 6.23
CA ALA A 81 -6.07 5.63 5.01
C ALA A 81 -4.96 6.63 4.65
N GLY A 82 -4.80 6.92 3.37
CA GLY A 82 -3.77 7.83 2.90
C GLY A 82 -4.06 8.41 1.52
N GLY A 83 -3.17 9.30 1.07
CA GLY A 83 -3.34 10.08 -0.13
C GLY A 83 -2.24 9.91 -1.18
N LEU A 84 -2.68 9.78 -2.43
CA LEU A 84 -1.87 9.99 -3.63
C LEU A 84 -2.17 11.41 -4.11
N VAL A 85 -1.40 12.38 -3.60
CA VAL A 85 -1.67 13.81 -3.80
C VAL A 85 -0.90 14.34 -4.99
N LEU A 86 -1.61 14.86 -5.99
CA LEU A 86 -1.03 15.51 -7.16
C LEU A 86 -1.16 17.04 -7.05
N ASN A 87 -0.10 17.75 -7.41
CA ASN A 87 -0.13 19.20 -7.56
C ASN A 87 -0.52 19.59 -9.01
N LYS A 88 -0.55 20.90 -9.28
CA LYS A 88 -0.88 21.42 -10.62
C LYS A 88 0.16 21.09 -11.71
N GLU A 89 1.38 20.82 -11.30
CA GLU A 89 2.50 20.42 -12.14
C GLU A 89 2.54 18.89 -12.33
N ASN A 90 1.48 18.18 -11.89
CA ASN A 90 1.36 16.72 -11.94
C ASN A 90 2.48 15.97 -11.20
N GLN A 91 3.03 16.59 -10.14
CA GLN A 91 4.00 15.96 -9.26
C GLN A 91 3.25 15.28 -8.08
N LEU A 92 3.74 14.12 -7.65
CA LEU A 92 3.19 13.36 -6.52
C LEU A 92 3.89 13.73 -5.23
N LEU A 93 3.10 13.97 -4.18
CA LEU A 93 3.61 14.23 -2.84
C LEU A 93 4.17 12.95 -2.22
N THR A 94 5.38 13.02 -1.69
CA THR A 94 6.04 11.93 -1.01
C THR A 94 6.59 12.38 0.33
N ILE A 95 6.68 11.43 1.25
CA ILE A 95 7.34 11.58 2.55
C ILE A 95 8.54 10.62 2.63
N LYS A 96 9.54 10.98 3.43
CA LYS A 96 10.64 10.07 3.78
C LYS A 96 10.51 9.70 5.25
N ARG A 97 10.11 8.46 5.51
CA ARG A 97 9.86 7.93 6.85
C ARG A 97 10.85 6.81 7.17
N ASN A 98 11.56 6.91 8.28
CA ASN A 98 12.55 5.92 8.70
C ASN A 98 13.60 5.56 7.61
N GLY A 99 13.99 6.55 6.79
CA GLY A 99 14.98 6.39 5.73
C GLY A 99 14.43 5.94 4.38
N LEU A 100 13.20 5.41 4.29
CA LEU A 100 12.55 5.00 3.05
C LEU A 100 11.54 6.05 2.57
N TRP A 101 11.37 6.12 1.26
CA TRP A 101 10.29 6.91 0.67
C TRP A 101 8.96 6.22 0.82
N ASP A 102 7.92 7.00 1.09
CA ASP A 102 6.55 6.49 1.32
C ASP A 102 5.53 7.55 0.87
N LEU A 103 4.26 7.20 1.00
CA LEU A 103 3.12 8.08 0.79
C LEU A 103 2.47 8.41 2.15
N PRO A 104 1.93 9.62 2.32
CA PRO A 104 1.33 10.03 3.58
C PRO A 104 0.07 9.20 3.88
N LYS A 105 0.02 8.62 5.09
CA LYS A 105 -1.03 7.71 5.57
C LYS A 105 -0.93 7.43 7.05
N GLY A 106 -2.04 7.19 7.70
CA GLY A 106 -2.04 6.71 9.07
C GLY A 106 -3.30 5.96 9.48
N LYS A 107 -3.44 5.65 10.75
CA LYS A 107 -4.55 4.85 11.30
C LYS A 107 -5.86 5.63 11.22
N ILE A 108 -6.95 4.93 10.85
CA ILE A 108 -8.31 5.48 10.94
C ILE A 108 -8.70 5.50 12.42
N GLU A 109 -9.11 6.66 12.92
CA GLU A 109 -9.54 6.81 14.30
C GLU A 109 -10.95 6.26 14.52
N ARG A 110 -11.29 6.04 15.81
CA ARG A 110 -12.62 5.55 16.18
C ARG A 110 -13.69 6.55 15.74
N HIS A 111 -14.69 6.07 14.98
CA HIS A 111 -15.78 6.86 14.41
C HIS A 111 -15.40 7.82 13.26
N GLU A 112 -14.21 7.69 12.74
CA GLU A 112 -13.75 8.42 11.55
C GLU A 112 -14.03 7.61 10.28
N ASP A 113 -14.48 8.27 9.21
CA ASP A 113 -14.57 7.62 7.91
C ASP A 113 -13.22 7.62 7.17
N GLN A 114 -13.07 6.70 6.22
CA GLN A 114 -11.81 6.50 5.49
C GLN A 114 -11.33 7.75 4.74
N ARG A 115 -12.26 8.56 4.19
CA ARG A 115 -11.91 9.78 3.43
C ARG A 115 -11.45 10.90 4.37
N ALA A 116 -12.12 11.05 5.51
CA ALA A 116 -11.74 12.01 6.54
C ALA A 116 -10.36 11.67 7.11
N ALA A 117 -10.12 10.40 7.44
CA ALA A 117 -8.81 9.91 7.90
C ALA A 117 -7.70 10.19 6.87
N ALA A 118 -7.95 9.88 5.60
CA ALA A 118 -6.98 10.13 4.54
C ALA A 118 -6.60 11.62 4.41
N LEU A 119 -7.58 12.54 4.52
CA LEU A 119 -7.32 13.97 4.50
C LEU A 119 -6.52 14.41 5.73
N ARG A 120 -6.95 14.01 6.93
CA ARG A 120 -6.30 14.35 8.20
C ARG A 120 -4.84 13.92 8.19
N GLU A 121 -4.57 12.65 7.87
CA GLU A 121 -3.23 12.09 7.85
C GLU A 121 -2.30 12.80 6.86
N VAL A 122 -2.78 13.07 5.62
CA VAL A 122 -2.00 13.83 4.65
C VAL A 122 -1.68 15.24 5.19
N MET A 123 -2.66 15.90 5.82
CA MET A 123 -2.45 17.25 6.36
C MET A 123 -1.47 17.25 7.55
N GLU A 124 -1.56 16.27 8.45
CA GLU A 124 -0.71 16.14 9.63
C GLU A 124 0.74 15.81 9.23
N GLU A 125 0.93 14.79 8.40
CA GLU A 125 2.25 14.32 8.00
C GLU A 125 3.02 15.29 7.08
N THR A 126 2.30 16.17 6.34
CA THR A 126 2.91 16.99 5.28
C THR A 126 2.78 18.50 5.47
N GLY A 127 1.91 18.96 6.36
CA GLY A 127 1.59 20.37 6.55
C GLY A 127 0.71 21.01 5.47
N LEU A 128 0.23 20.24 4.49
CA LEU A 128 -0.72 20.75 3.50
C LEU A 128 -2.09 20.98 4.14
N ASN A 129 -2.82 22.00 3.67
CA ASN A 129 -4.10 22.39 4.24
C ASN A 129 -5.22 22.62 3.21
N MET A 130 -4.93 22.43 1.93
CA MET A 130 -5.93 22.57 0.85
C MET A 130 -5.86 21.35 -0.07
N LEU A 131 -6.62 20.33 0.29
CA LEU A 131 -6.71 19.07 -0.41
C LEU A 131 -8.15 18.79 -0.84
N ASN A 132 -8.32 18.21 -2.00
CA ASN A 132 -9.60 17.72 -2.49
C ASN A 132 -9.45 16.27 -2.93
N ILE A 133 -10.23 15.37 -2.32
CA ILE A 133 -10.30 13.96 -2.74
C ILE A 133 -11.14 13.86 -4.02
N SER A 134 -10.59 13.23 -5.05
CA SER A 134 -11.32 12.88 -6.27
C SER A 134 -11.81 11.43 -6.22
N ASP A 135 -10.90 10.45 -6.19
CA ASP A 135 -11.22 9.06 -6.42
C ASP A 135 -10.59 8.12 -5.39
N LYS A 136 -11.20 6.95 -5.18
CA LYS A 136 -10.55 5.84 -4.49
C LYS A 136 -9.73 5.03 -5.50
N ILE A 137 -8.42 4.96 -5.32
CA ILE A 137 -7.51 4.25 -6.22
C ILE A 137 -7.45 2.76 -5.89
N GLY A 138 -7.57 2.43 -4.61
CA GLY A 138 -7.54 1.03 -4.18
C GLY A 138 -7.12 0.88 -2.73
N GLN A 139 -6.65 -0.32 -2.42
CA GLN A 139 -6.11 -0.65 -1.10
C GLN A 139 -4.86 -1.51 -1.20
N THR A 140 -4.04 -1.46 -0.15
CA THR A 140 -2.85 -2.29 0.04
C THR A 140 -2.91 -2.96 1.40
N TYR A 141 -2.33 -4.17 1.49
CA TYR A 141 -2.27 -4.95 2.73
C TYR A 141 -0.81 -5.21 3.08
N HIS A 142 -0.44 -4.89 4.31
CA HIS A 142 0.92 -5.08 4.80
C HIS A 142 0.90 -5.78 6.17
N ALA A 143 1.56 -6.94 6.26
CA ALA A 143 1.72 -7.66 7.52
C ALA A 143 3.02 -7.22 8.20
N TYR A 144 2.97 -6.96 9.49
CA TYR A 144 4.11 -6.57 10.32
C TYR A 144 3.99 -7.14 11.73
N PHE A 145 5.11 -7.19 12.44
CA PHE A 145 5.17 -7.73 13.80
C PHE A 145 5.16 -6.59 14.82
N GLU A 146 4.21 -6.61 15.74
CA GLU A 146 4.08 -5.62 16.80
C GLU A 146 3.46 -6.33 18.04
N ASP A 147 3.98 -6.05 19.23
CA ASP A 147 3.49 -6.59 20.50
C ASP A 147 3.29 -8.12 20.50
N GLU A 148 4.31 -8.85 20.02
CA GLU A 148 4.35 -10.32 19.95
C GLU A 148 3.29 -10.94 19.01
N ALA A 149 2.62 -10.12 18.17
CA ALA A 149 1.63 -10.56 17.22
C ALA A 149 1.93 -10.08 15.79
N VAL A 150 1.42 -10.82 14.81
CA VAL A 150 1.37 -10.35 13.42
C VAL A 150 0.08 -9.59 13.22
N LEU A 151 0.21 -8.32 12.83
CA LEU A 151 -0.89 -7.44 12.48
C LEU A 151 -0.96 -7.26 10.96
N LEU A 152 -2.15 -7.09 10.45
CA LEU A 152 -2.40 -6.84 9.04
C LEU A 152 -2.94 -5.41 8.85
N LYS A 153 -2.12 -4.50 8.30
CA LYS A 153 -2.54 -3.14 7.99
C LYS A 153 -3.21 -3.10 6.62
N GLU A 154 -4.50 -2.77 6.59
CA GLU A 154 -5.24 -2.42 5.39
C GLU A 154 -5.22 -0.91 5.19
N THR A 155 -4.59 -0.43 4.12
CA THR A 155 -4.54 1.01 3.81
C THR A 155 -5.40 1.34 2.60
N HIS A 156 -6.38 2.22 2.79
CA HIS A 156 -7.25 2.75 1.74
C HIS A 156 -6.62 3.99 1.11
N TRP A 157 -6.44 3.98 -0.20
CA TRP A 157 -5.73 5.02 -0.93
C TRP A 157 -6.66 5.86 -1.79
N TYR A 158 -6.53 7.16 -1.65
CA TYR A 158 -7.34 8.15 -2.36
C TYR A 158 -6.47 9.07 -3.19
N LYS A 159 -6.87 9.27 -4.47
CA LYS A 159 -6.32 10.35 -5.29
C LYS A 159 -6.81 11.67 -4.71
N MET A 160 -5.88 12.60 -4.54
CA MET A 160 -6.15 13.93 -4.06
C MET A 160 -5.49 14.97 -4.96
N ASN A 161 -6.11 16.14 -5.05
CA ASN A 161 -5.54 17.28 -5.73
C ASN A 161 -5.20 18.37 -4.72
N SER A 162 -4.01 18.97 -4.90
CA SER A 162 -3.57 20.12 -4.12
C SER A 162 -3.39 21.34 -5.03
N SER A 163 -3.72 22.52 -4.49
CA SER A 163 -3.39 23.77 -5.17
C SER A 163 -1.88 24.04 -5.25
N GLY A 164 -1.07 23.21 -4.57
CA GLY A 164 0.38 23.35 -4.47
C GLY A 164 0.84 24.56 -3.64
N LYS A 165 -0.10 25.31 -3.07
CA LYS A 165 0.20 26.46 -2.21
C LYS A 165 0.26 26.00 -0.75
N GLY A 166 1.39 26.20 -0.13
CA GLY A 166 1.67 25.86 1.26
C GLY A 166 3.11 25.44 1.45
N LYS A 167 3.65 25.68 2.64
CA LYS A 167 4.98 25.22 2.99
C LYS A 167 4.87 23.79 3.49
N LEU A 168 5.51 22.85 2.80
CA LEU A 168 5.63 21.48 3.27
C LEU A 168 6.35 21.45 4.61
N LYS A 169 5.80 20.70 5.56
CA LYS A 169 6.36 20.55 6.89
C LYS A 169 6.24 19.08 7.31
N PRO A 170 7.36 18.35 7.42
CA PRO A 170 7.31 16.96 7.90
C PRO A 170 6.87 16.91 9.36
N GLN A 171 6.11 15.87 9.71
CA GLN A 171 5.76 15.54 11.09
C GLN A 171 6.88 14.68 11.68
N GLU A 172 7.87 15.34 12.29
CA GLU A 172 9.10 14.70 12.79
C GLU A 172 8.82 13.65 13.88
N GLU A 173 7.77 13.86 14.69
CA GLU A 173 7.33 12.95 15.76
C GLU A 173 6.93 11.56 15.22
N GLU A 174 6.53 11.49 13.95
CA GLU A 174 6.20 10.25 13.25
C GLU A 174 7.38 9.63 12.48
N GLY A 175 8.60 10.15 12.71
CA GLY A 175 9.80 9.69 12.02
C GLY A 175 9.90 10.16 10.55
N ILE A 176 9.13 11.18 10.17
CA ILE A 176 9.17 11.78 8.84
C ILE A 176 10.24 12.85 8.81
N SER A 177 11.29 12.61 8.01
CA SER A 177 12.44 13.50 7.90
C SER A 177 12.35 14.48 6.71
N GLU A 178 11.55 14.14 5.69
CA GLU A 178 11.43 14.93 4.46
C GLU A 178 10.03 14.80 3.86
N VAL A 179 9.53 15.89 3.30
CA VAL A 179 8.33 15.94 2.46
C VAL A 179 8.65 16.66 1.17
N LYS A 180 8.36 16.08 0.01
CA LYS A 180 8.63 16.74 -1.27
C LYS A 180 7.61 16.39 -2.33
N TRP A 181 7.50 17.28 -3.32
CA TRP A 181 6.89 16.98 -4.61
C TRP A 181 7.90 16.29 -5.51
N ALA A 182 7.52 15.19 -6.12
CA ALA A 182 8.39 14.41 -7.00
C ALA A 182 7.71 14.17 -8.35
N ASP A 183 8.50 14.29 -9.42
CA ASP A 183 8.04 14.01 -10.77
C ASP A 183 7.69 12.53 -10.92
N LEU A 184 6.65 12.21 -11.69
CA LEU A 184 6.20 10.83 -11.85
C LEU A 184 7.28 9.89 -12.44
N ASP A 185 8.21 10.42 -13.23
CA ASP A 185 9.32 9.61 -13.75
C ASP A 185 10.36 9.23 -12.68
N TRP A 186 10.48 10.02 -11.60
CA TRP A 186 11.37 9.68 -10.49
C TRP A 186 10.99 8.35 -9.81
N PHE A 187 9.70 7.99 -9.80
CA PHE A 187 9.22 6.73 -9.22
C PHE A 187 9.70 5.47 -9.95
N LYS A 188 10.24 5.62 -11.17
CA LYS A 188 10.85 4.55 -11.96
C LYS A 188 12.36 4.43 -11.72
N SER A 189 12.95 5.39 -11.02
CA SER A 189 14.40 5.42 -10.76
C SER A 189 14.81 4.52 -9.59
N ALA A 190 16.09 4.14 -9.54
CA ALA A 190 16.66 3.41 -8.41
C ALA A 190 16.76 4.26 -7.13
N GLU A 191 16.66 5.58 -7.24
CA GLU A 191 16.67 6.50 -6.09
C GLU A 191 15.37 6.45 -5.28
N PHE A 192 14.29 5.93 -5.89
CA PHE A 192 13.03 5.70 -5.19
C PHE A 192 13.07 4.38 -4.43
N ASP A 193 13.82 4.37 -3.33
CA ASP A 193 13.85 3.25 -2.39
C ASP A 193 12.61 3.31 -1.49
N THR A 194 11.70 2.34 -1.69
CA THR A 194 10.39 2.28 -1.05
C THR A 194 9.86 0.86 -0.98
N TYR A 195 8.77 0.68 -0.23
CA TYR A 195 8.05 -0.58 -0.11
C TYR A 195 7.39 -1.01 -1.43
N HIS A 196 7.33 -2.31 -1.68
CA HIS A 196 6.66 -2.87 -2.86
C HIS A 196 5.16 -2.48 -2.94
N SER A 197 4.48 -2.40 -1.80
CA SER A 197 3.08 -1.95 -1.73
C SER A 197 2.89 -0.51 -2.22
N VAL A 198 3.87 0.37 -1.96
CA VAL A 198 3.87 1.76 -2.44
C VAL A 198 4.09 1.81 -3.95
N LYS A 199 5.01 1.00 -4.49
CA LYS A 199 5.21 0.88 -5.95
C LYS A 199 3.93 0.43 -6.65
N ASP A 200 3.24 -0.58 -6.10
CA ASP A 200 2.00 -1.11 -6.67
C ASP A 200 0.87 -0.07 -6.68
N ILE A 201 0.68 0.68 -5.58
CA ILE A 201 -0.40 1.67 -5.54
C ILE A 201 -0.11 2.89 -6.44
N ILE A 202 1.15 3.30 -6.57
CA ILE A 202 1.55 4.33 -7.55
C ILE A 202 1.29 3.81 -8.98
N GLY A 203 1.60 2.54 -9.26
CA GLY A 203 1.29 1.92 -10.56
C GLY A 203 -0.21 1.96 -10.88
N LYS A 204 -1.08 1.71 -9.89
CA LYS A 204 -2.54 1.84 -10.05
C LYS A 204 -2.97 3.28 -10.32
N LEU A 205 -2.38 4.27 -9.64
CA LEU A 205 -2.62 5.69 -9.93
C LEU A 205 -2.27 6.02 -11.37
N LEU A 206 -1.09 5.62 -11.84
CA LEU A 206 -0.64 5.92 -13.22
C LEU A 206 -1.56 5.29 -14.27
N ALA A 207 -2.03 4.06 -14.05
CA ALA A 207 -3.00 3.40 -14.92
C ALA A 207 -4.35 4.13 -14.93
N HIS A 208 -4.82 4.61 -13.77
CA HIS A 208 -6.04 5.39 -13.64
C HIS A 208 -5.94 6.72 -14.41
N GLU A 209 -4.80 7.44 -14.31
CA GLU A 209 -4.57 8.69 -15.04
C GLU A 209 -4.55 8.48 -16.56
N THR A 210 -3.95 7.39 -17.01
CA THR A 210 -3.92 7.05 -18.45
C THR A 210 -5.31 6.79 -18.99
N ALA A 211 -6.13 6.00 -18.27
CA ALA A 211 -7.50 5.72 -18.67
C ALA A 211 -8.38 6.98 -18.74
N ALA A 212 -8.22 7.88 -17.75
CA ALA A 212 -8.96 9.14 -17.71
C ALA A 212 -8.55 10.16 -18.81
N ALA A 213 -7.36 10.00 -19.40
CA ALA A 213 -6.90 10.85 -20.51
C ALA A 213 -7.35 10.36 -21.89
N GLU A 214 -7.85 9.12 -21.99
CA GLU A 214 -8.34 8.51 -23.22
C GLU A 214 -9.88 8.68 -23.40
N GLU A 215 -10.59 9.16 -22.38
CA GLU A 215 -12.03 9.49 -22.40
C GLU A 215 -12.27 10.97 -22.73
#